data_0c95a323310e702e3b13f980244385b7
#
_entry.id   0c95a323310e702e3b13f980244385b7
#
_cell.length_a   1.000
_cell.length_b   1.000
_cell.length_c   1.000
_cell.angle_alpha   90.00
_cell.angle_beta   90.00
_cell.angle_gamma   90.00
#
_symmetry.space_group_name_H-M   'P 1'
#
loop_
_entity.id
_entity.type
_entity.pdbx_description
1 polymer ?
#
loop_
_entity_poly.entity_id
_entity_poly.type
_entity_poly.pdbx_seq_one_letter_code
_entity_poly.pdbx_strand_id
1 'polypeptide(L)'
;FISVLCLSVLSVLNVYISVLMQQIIDIIAEHDLERVIHVSLYSLGTFVCLIIVYLIQRQTCPAFIRRAITQYKEYVFERLLQKNLRTVSLENTSKYISLLTNDVNSIENNYLSPLFTFFMDIMGLIIAVIVMFVYSPLLAILAIVFAFLPVCISLLSGNKLADAEKTVSAQNEDFVNSVKEIFCGFFVIKTFQVEREMLTLFRSENNQTELAKFHRRKTSELVNLLAMGSGIFAQLGIFIAAAIYSIHGKGITPG
;
A
#
# COMPACT_ATOMS: atom_id res chain seq x y z
N PHE A 1 1.35 -19.70 -8.77
CA PHE A 1 2.73 -19.85 -9.24
C PHE A 1 3.08 -18.86 -10.35
N ILE A 2 2.31 -18.83 -11.46
CA ILE A 2 2.57 -17.92 -12.61
C ILE A 2 2.60 -16.45 -12.16
N SER A 3 1.66 -15.99 -11.33
CA SER A 3 1.63 -14.61 -10.83
C SER A 3 2.90 -14.24 -10.04
N VAL A 4 3.37 -15.14 -9.17
CA VAL A 4 4.60 -14.91 -8.39
C VAL A 4 5.82 -14.85 -9.30
N LEU A 5 5.90 -15.72 -10.30
CA LEU A 5 6.98 -15.72 -11.28
C LEU A 5 6.98 -14.42 -12.11
N CYS A 6 5.80 -13.97 -12.57
CA CYS A 6 5.67 -12.70 -13.29
C CYS A 6 6.11 -11.51 -12.41
N LEU A 7 5.73 -11.48 -11.13
CA LEU A 7 6.16 -10.43 -10.21
C LEU A 7 7.68 -10.42 -10.00
N SER A 8 8.29 -11.60 -9.86
CA SER A 8 9.75 -11.70 -9.76
C SER A 8 10.45 -11.17 -11.01
N VAL A 9 9.95 -11.53 -12.19
CA VAL A 9 10.48 -11.01 -13.46
C VAL A 9 10.30 -9.49 -13.57
N LEU A 10 9.13 -8.97 -13.19
CA LEU A 10 8.88 -7.51 -13.17
C LEU A 10 9.86 -6.79 -12.24
N SER A 11 10.13 -7.34 -11.05
CA SER A 11 11.10 -6.77 -10.11
C SER A 11 12.51 -6.72 -10.70
N VAL A 12 12.94 -7.79 -11.37
CA VAL A 12 14.24 -7.82 -12.07
C VAL A 12 14.29 -6.76 -13.18
N LEU A 13 13.26 -6.70 -14.01
CA LEU A 13 13.21 -5.74 -15.12
C LEU A 13 13.19 -4.28 -14.64
N ASN A 14 12.50 -3.99 -13.53
CA ASN A 14 12.50 -2.64 -12.95
C ASN A 14 13.90 -2.22 -12.45
N VAL A 15 14.62 -3.11 -11.79
CA VAL A 15 16.01 -2.83 -11.37
C VAL A 15 16.92 -2.73 -12.59
N TYR A 16 16.72 -3.55 -13.63
CA TYR A 16 17.50 -3.50 -14.87
C TYR A 16 17.33 -2.16 -15.61
N ILE A 17 16.15 -1.52 -15.53
CA ILE A 17 15.97 -0.15 -16.06
C ILE A 17 16.95 0.83 -15.41
N SER A 18 17.20 0.73 -14.11
CA SER A 18 18.15 1.59 -13.42
C SER A 18 19.58 1.38 -13.94
N VAL A 19 19.93 0.13 -14.26
CA VAL A 19 21.23 -0.20 -14.88
C VAL A 19 21.34 0.36 -16.31
N LEU A 20 20.25 0.31 -17.09
CA LEU A 20 20.22 0.93 -18.42
C LEU A 20 20.36 2.46 -18.35
N MET A 21 19.69 3.10 -17.37
CA MET A 21 19.85 4.54 -17.13
C MET A 21 21.29 4.91 -16.79
N GLN A 22 21.97 4.13 -15.95
CA GLN A 22 23.39 4.29 -15.67
C GLN A 22 24.21 4.25 -16.97
N GLN A 23 24.02 3.21 -17.79
CA GLN A 23 24.76 3.06 -19.05
C GLN A 23 24.53 4.24 -19.99
N ILE A 24 23.31 4.78 -20.07
CA ILE A 24 23.00 5.96 -20.89
C ILE A 24 23.79 7.18 -20.39
N ILE A 25 23.87 7.40 -19.08
CA ILE A 25 24.61 8.53 -18.50
C ILE A 25 26.11 8.39 -18.79
N ASP A 26 26.66 7.19 -18.63
CA ASP A 26 28.09 6.92 -18.89
C ASP A 26 28.45 7.14 -20.37
N ILE A 27 27.60 6.70 -21.30
CA ILE A 27 27.80 6.89 -22.75
C ILE A 27 27.78 8.38 -23.14
N ILE A 28 26.94 9.19 -22.50
CA ILE A 28 26.91 10.65 -22.74
C ILE A 28 28.28 11.26 -22.39
N ALA A 29 28.92 10.78 -21.33
CA ALA A 29 30.25 11.22 -20.93
C ALA A 29 31.38 10.76 -21.90
N GLU A 30 31.22 9.60 -22.54
CA GLU A 30 32.18 9.02 -23.49
C GLU A 30 32.00 9.49 -24.95
N HIS A 31 30.86 10.11 -25.31
CA HIS A 31 30.47 10.55 -26.66
C HIS A 31 30.49 9.43 -27.74
N ASP A 32 30.16 8.19 -27.35
CA ASP A 32 30.18 7.02 -28.24
C ASP A 32 28.80 6.75 -28.85
N LEU A 33 28.61 7.12 -30.13
CA LEU A 33 27.32 6.96 -30.84
C LEU A 33 26.95 5.49 -31.12
N GLU A 34 27.92 4.60 -31.32
CA GLU A 34 27.60 3.18 -31.58
C GLU A 34 27.02 2.52 -30.33
N ARG A 35 27.58 2.81 -29.18
CA ARG A 35 27.03 2.33 -27.90
C ARG A 35 25.64 2.88 -27.62
N VAL A 36 25.34 4.13 -27.98
CA VAL A 36 23.98 4.71 -27.85
C VAL A 36 22.95 3.84 -28.58
N ILE A 37 23.26 3.42 -29.81
CA ILE A 37 22.34 2.60 -30.62
C ILE A 37 22.09 1.25 -29.94
N HIS A 38 23.14 0.59 -29.45
CA HIS A 38 23.00 -0.69 -28.74
C HIS A 38 22.16 -0.59 -27.47
N VAL A 39 22.43 0.40 -26.61
CA VAL A 39 21.69 0.60 -25.36
C VAL A 39 20.24 1.00 -25.64
N SER A 40 19.99 1.79 -26.69
CA SER A 40 18.62 2.11 -27.12
C SER A 40 17.84 0.86 -27.55
N LEU A 41 18.50 -0.07 -28.28
CA LEU A 41 17.87 -1.33 -28.68
C LEU A 41 17.57 -2.23 -27.46
N TYR A 42 18.50 -2.33 -26.50
CA TYR A 42 18.26 -3.04 -25.25
C TYR A 42 17.12 -2.41 -24.43
N SER A 43 17.05 -1.09 -24.38
CA SER A 43 15.98 -0.35 -23.68
C SER A 43 14.62 -0.63 -24.34
N LEU A 44 14.56 -0.64 -25.66
CA LEU A 44 13.34 -1.00 -26.39
C LEU A 44 12.92 -2.46 -26.12
N GLY A 45 13.87 -3.38 -26.15
CA GLY A 45 13.62 -4.80 -25.83
C GLY A 45 13.10 -4.99 -24.40
N THR A 46 13.68 -4.31 -23.45
CA THR A 46 13.25 -4.32 -22.03
C THR A 46 11.83 -3.75 -21.89
N PHE A 47 11.52 -2.66 -22.56
CA PHE A 47 10.20 -2.06 -22.58
C PHE A 47 9.13 -2.99 -23.15
N VAL A 48 9.41 -3.65 -24.28
CA VAL A 48 8.50 -4.65 -24.86
C VAL A 48 8.30 -5.83 -23.91
N CYS A 49 9.38 -6.32 -23.29
CA CYS A 49 9.31 -7.41 -22.31
C CYS A 49 8.45 -7.01 -21.10
N LEU A 50 8.63 -5.81 -20.57
CA LEU A 50 7.79 -5.26 -19.49
C LEU A 50 6.32 -5.27 -19.85
N ILE A 51 5.96 -4.76 -21.04
CA ILE A 51 4.55 -4.74 -21.48
C ILE A 51 3.99 -6.16 -21.52
N ILE A 52 4.72 -7.11 -22.08
CA ILE A 52 4.26 -8.50 -22.19
C ILE A 52 4.02 -9.10 -20.78
N VAL A 53 4.98 -8.93 -19.86
CA VAL A 53 4.86 -9.47 -18.50
C VAL A 53 3.73 -8.78 -17.74
N TYR A 54 3.54 -7.47 -17.88
CA TYR A 54 2.40 -6.76 -17.30
C TYR A 54 1.05 -7.24 -17.84
N LEU A 55 0.95 -7.52 -19.14
CA LEU A 55 -0.28 -8.07 -19.74
C LEU A 55 -0.61 -9.47 -19.17
N ILE A 56 0.40 -10.30 -18.98
CA ILE A 56 0.22 -11.62 -18.33
C ILE A 56 -0.20 -11.43 -16.86
N GLN A 57 0.45 -10.54 -16.13
CA GLN A 57 0.15 -10.25 -14.73
C GLN A 57 -1.27 -9.70 -14.54
N ARG A 58 -1.72 -8.82 -15.45
CA ARG A 58 -3.08 -8.28 -15.46
C ARG A 58 -4.16 -9.36 -15.52
N GLN A 59 -3.87 -10.51 -16.12
CA GLN A 59 -4.83 -11.62 -16.22
C GLN A 59 -4.67 -12.62 -15.07
N THR A 60 -3.43 -12.92 -14.68
CA THR A 60 -3.14 -13.99 -13.73
C THR A 60 -3.42 -13.59 -12.27
N CYS A 61 -3.14 -12.34 -11.88
CA CYS A 61 -3.36 -11.88 -10.52
C CYS A 61 -4.85 -11.80 -10.15
N PRO A 62 -5.73 -11.14 -10.94
CA PRO A 62 -7.17 -11.14 -10.67
C PRO A 62 -7.80 -12.52 -10.75
N ALA A 63 -7.31 -13.40 -11.63
CA ALA A 63 -7.79 -14.77 -11.71
C ALA A 63 -7.47 -15.59 -10.45
N PHE A 64 -6.31 -15.36 -9.84
CA PHE A 64 -5.96 -15.98 -8.57
C PHE A 64 -6.85 -15.43 -7.44
N ILE A 65 -6.98 -14.10 -7.32
CA ILE A 65 -7.82 -13.47 -6.28
C ILE A 65 -9.25 -13.98 -6.39
N ARG A 66 -9.82 -14.00 -7.59
CA ARG A 66 -11.16 -14.54 -7.82
C ARG A 66 -11.30 -15.97 -7.30
N ARG A 67 -10.35 -16.86 -7.62
CA ARG A 67 -10.38 -18.25 -7.14
C ARG A 67 -10.30 -18.33 -5.62
N ALA A 68 -9.36 -17.61 -5.03
CA ALA A 68 -9.16 -17.59 -3.59
C ALA A 68 -10.41 -17.12 -2.85
N ILE A 69 -11.02 -16.01 -3.30
CA ILE A 69 -12.22 -15.44 -2.70
C ILE A 69 -13.44 -16.37 -2.90
N THR A 70 -13.58 -16.98 -4.08
CA THR A 70 -14.66 -17.94 -4.32
C THR A 70 -14.57 -19.11 -3.35
N GLN A 71 -13.41 -19.76 -3.26
CA GLN A 71 -13.18 -20.89 -2.34
C GLN A 71 -13.35 -20.47 -0.88
N TYR A 72 -12.91 -19.28 -0.52
CA TYR A 72 -13.07 -18.78 0.84
C TYR A 72 -14.54 -18.54 1.19
N LYS A 73 -15.32 -17.94 0.29
CA LYS A 73 -16.78 -17.73 0.47
C LYS A 73 -17.51 -19.08 0.60
N GLU A 74 -17.19 -20.03 -0.25
CA GLU A 74 -17.75 -21.39 -0.20
C GLU A 74 -17.44 -22.07 1.15
N TYR A 75 -16.19 -22.04 1.59
CA TYR A 75 -15.77 -22.58 2.88
C TYR A 75 -16.50 -21.91 4.06
N VAL A 76 -16.57 -20.59 4.07
CA VAL A 76 -17.26 -19.83 5.13
C VAL A 76 -18.76 -20.19 5.13
N PHE A 77 -19.38 -20.24 3.96
CA PHE A 77 -20.80 -20.60 3.84
C PHE A 77 -21.09 -22.02 4.30
N GLU A 78 -20.24 -22.99 3.94
CA GLU A 78 -20.33 -24.35 4.43
C GLU A 78 -20.26 -24.42 5.97
N ARG A 79 -19.33 -23.66 6.58
CA ARG A 79 -19.24 -23.57 8.05
C ARG A 79 -20.47 -22.91 8.69
N LEU A 80 -21.06 -21.94 8.02
CA LEU A 80 -22.31 -21.31 8.49
C LEU A 80 -23.48 -22.30 8.47
N LEU A 81 -23.57 -23.15 7.44
CA LEU A 81 -24.62 -24.19 7.35
C LEU A 81 -24.47 -25.28 8.42
N GLN A 82 -23.26 -25.53 8.92
CA GLN A 82 -23.01 -26.49 10.00
C GLN A 82 -23.35 -25.93 11.40
N LYS A 83 -23.68 -24.63 11.53
CA LYS A 83 -24.08 -24.04 12.80
C LYS A 83 -25.43 -24.61 13.30
N ASN A 84 -25.56 -24.67 14.64
CA ASN A 84 -26.77 -25.18 15.27
C ASN A 84 -27.95 -24.21 15.07
N LEU A 85 -29.14 -24.73 14.79
CA LEU A 85 -30.36 -23.95 14.51
C LEU A 85 -30.63 -22.91 15.61
N ARG A 86 -30.42 -23.29 16.88
CA ARG A 86 -30.61 -22.39 18.03
C ARG A 86 -29.69 -21.15 17.96
N THR A 87 -28.45 -21.32 17.52
CA THR A 87 -27.50 -20.21 17.39
C THR A 87 -27.91 -19.27 16.26
N VAL A 88 -28.32 -19.83 15.12
CA VAL A 88 -28.74 -19.04 13.96
C VAL A 88 -30.03 -18.26 14.23
N SER A 89 -30.98 -18.86 15.00
CA SER A 89 -32.24 -18.19 15.36
C SER A 89 -32.08 -17.05 16.35
N LEU A 90 -30.98 -17.03 17.14
CA LEU A 90 -30.68 -15.98 18.11
C LEU A 90 -29.81 -14.86 17.51
N GLU A 91 -29.12 -15.13 16.44
CA GLU A 91 -28.26 -14.14 15.75
C GLU A 91 -29.01 -13.46 14.60
N ASN A 92 -28.72 -12.18 14.38
CA ASN A 92 -29.35 -11.43 13.29
C ASN A 92 -28.76 -11.90 11.94
N THR A 93 -29.63 -12.25 10.99
CA THR A 93 -29.26 -12.67 9.61
C THR A 93 -28.36 -11.64 8.92
N SER A 94 -28.53 -10.34 9.22
CA SER A 94 -27.69 -9.26 8.68
C SER A 94 -26.20 -9.44 8.99
N LYS A 95 -25.86 -10.07 10.12
CA LYS A 95 -24.48 -10.38 10.50
C LYS A 95 -23.82 -11.37 9.52
N TYR A 96 -24.55 -12.40 9.14
CA TYR A 96 -24.07 -13.41 8.18
C TYR A 96 -23.93 -12.85 6.77
N ILE A 97 -24.86 -11.98 6.38
CA ILE A 97 -24.78 -11.28 5.09
C ILE A 97 -23.55 -10.37 5.08
N SER A 98 -23.35 -9.57 6.15
CA SER A 98 -22.18 -8.69 6.28
C SER A 98 -20.86 -9.46 6.23
N LEU A 99 -20.79 -10.61 6.90
CA LEU A 99 -19.61 -11.48 6.89
C LEU A 99 -19.26 -11.96 5.48
N LEU A 100 -20.26 -12.43 4.71
CA LEU A 100 -20.03 -12.94 3.34
C LEU A 100 -19.81 -11.83 2.30
N THR A 101 -20.15 -10.59 2.62
CA THR A 101 -19.99 -9.43 1.73
C THR A 101 -18.88 -8.51 2.21
N ASN A 102 -19.13 -7.72 3.25
CA ASN A 102 -18.22 -6.67 3.70
C ASN A 102 -16.89 -7.20 4.26
N ASP A 103 -16.95 -8.24 5.11
CA ASP A 103 -15.75 -8.77 5.75
C ASP A 103 -14.88 -9.50 4.74
N VAL A 104 -15.48 -10.26 3.82
CA VAL A 104 -14.72 -10.91 2.74
C VAL A 104 -14.14 -9.87 1.77
N ASN A 105 -14.87 -8.81 1.42
CA ASN A 105 -14.33 -7.72 0.61
C ASN A 105 -13.18 -6.98 1.33
N SER A 106 -13.26 -6.84 2.65
CA SER A 106 -12.17 -6.29 3.45
C SER A 106 -10.92 -7.18 3.39
N ILE A 107 -11.08 -8.51 3.45
CA ILE A 107 -9.96 -9.46 3.29
C ILE A 107 -9.37 -9.35 1.89
N GLU A 108 -10.19 -9.26 0.85
CA GLU A 108 -9.73 -9.09 -0.52
C GLU A 108 -8.89 -7.81 -0.69
N ASN A 109 -9.43 -6.67 -0.26
CA ASN A 109 -8.83 -5.37 -0.50
C ASN A 109 -7.65 -5.06 0.42
N ASN A 110 -7.69 -5.50 1.68
CA ASN A 110 -6.69 -5.16 2.69
C ASN A 110 -5.61 -6.24 2.87
N TYR A 111 -5.84 -7.47 2.38
CA TYR A 111 -4.91 -8.58 2.51
C TYR A 111 -4.46 -9.15 1.17
N LEU A 112 -5.39 -9.71 0.39
CA LEU A 112 -5.00 -10.44 -0.81
C LEU A 112 -4.41 -9.55 -1.90
N SER A 113 -5.02 -8.40 -2.16
CA SER A 113 -4.53 -7.48 -3.20
C SER A 113 -3.18 -6.84 -2.82
N PRO A 114 -2.98 -6.31 -1.59
CA PRO A 114 -1.68 -5.75 -1.19
C PRO A 114 -0.56 -6.78 -1.08
N LEU A 115 -0.87 -8.05 -0.85
CA LEU A 115 0.13 -9.11 -0.70
C LEU A 115 0.98 -9.28 -1.98
N PHE A 116 0.39 -9.11 -3.15
CA PHE A 116 1.13 -9.16 -4.42
C PHE A 116 2.08 -7.96 -4.58
N THR A 117 1.63 -6.76 -4.23
CA THR A 117 2.46 -5.56 -4.26
C THR A 117 3.62 -5.69 -3.27
N PHE A 118 3.33 -6.11 -2.04
CA PHE A 118 4.34 -6.35 -1.01
C PHE A 118 5.39 -7.38 -1.44
N PHE A 119 4.98 -8.46 -2.09
CA PHE A 119 5.91 -9.44 -2.64
C PHE A 119 6.81 -8.84 -3.72
N MET A 120 6.25 -8.04 -4.63
CA MET A 120 7.00 -7.36 -5.68
C MET A 120 8.02 -6.38 -5.08
N ASP A 121 7.62 -5.63 -4.06
CA ASP A 121 8.48 -4.64 -3.39
C ASP A 121 9.65 -5.31 -2.65
N ILE A 122 9.39 -6.42 -1.94
CA ILE A 122 10.45 -7.20 -1.28
C ILE A 122 11.44 -7.76 -2.30
N MET A 123 10.95 -8.36 -3.38
CA MET A 123 11.82 -8.91 -4.42
C MET A 123 12.65 -7.79 -5.08
N GLY A 124 12.02 -6.64 -5.36
CA GLY A 124 12.70 -5.46 -5.88
C GLY A 124 13.80 -4.96 -4.95
N LEU A 125 13.51 -4.87 -3.65
CA LEU A 125 14.49 -4.47 -2.64
C LEU A 125 15.68 -5.43 -2.57
N ILE A 126 15.44 -6.75 -2.55
CA ILE A 126 16.51 -7.74 -2.52
C ILE A 126 17.41 -7.60 -3.74
N ILE A 127 16.83 -7.51 -4.94
CA ILE A 127 17.57 -7.39 -6.19
C ILE A 127 18.34 -6.08 -6.23
N ALA A 128 17.71 -4.96 -5.85
CA ALA A 128 18.37 -3.65 -5.80
C ALA A 128 19.58 -3.65 -4.85
N VAL A 129 19.44 -4.23 -3.65
CA VAL A 129 20.54 -4.35 -2.68
C VAL A 129 21.67 -5.19 -3.26
N ILE A 130 21.38 -6.33 -3.90
CA ILE A 130 22.41 -7.17 -4.54
C ILE A 130 23.16 -6.37 -5.61
N VAL A 131 22.45 -5.68 -6.50
CA VAL A 131 23.03 -4.87 -7.58
C VAL A 131 23.90 -3.76 -6.99
N MET A 132 23.41 -3.04 -5.98
CA MET A 132 24.19 -1.99 -5.32
C MET A 132 25.49 -2.51 -4.68
N PHE A 133 25.45 -3.70 -4.06
CA PHE A 133 26.67 -4.31 -3.50
C PHE A 133 27.68 -4.71 -4.57
N VAL A 134 27.24 -5.12 -5.75
CA VAL A 134 28.11 -5.44 -6.89
C VAL A 134 28.81 -4.18 -7.41
N TYR A 135 28.11 -3.05 -7.49
CA TYR A 135 28.67 -1.79 -7.97
C TYR A 135 29.54 -1.09 -6.92
N SER A 136 29.04 -0.92 -5.71
CA SER A 136 29.78 -0.26 -4.63
C SER A 136 29.26 -0.68 -3.25
N PRO A 137 30.00 -1.53 -2.52
CA PRO A 137 29.62 -1.94 -1.17
C PRO A 137 29.44 -0.77 -0.19
N LEU A 138 30.27 0.27 -0.33
CA LEU A 138 30.19 1.45 0.54
C LEU A 138 28.89 2.21 0.34
N LEU A 139 28.52 2.47 -0.92
CA LEU A 139 27.26 3.17 -1.24
C LEU A 139 26.05 2.31 -0.87
N ALA A 140 26.12 0.98 -1.03
CA ALA A 140 25.08 0.06 -0.61
C ALA A 140 24.81 0.15 0.91
N ILE A 141 25.86 0.17 1.73
CA ILE A 141 25.73 0.31 3.19
C ILE A 141 25.12 1.67 3.53
N LEU A 142 25.60 2.75 2.92
CA LEU A 142 25.03 4.10 3.14
C LEU A 142 23.55 4.15 2.74
N ALA A 143 23.18 3.57 1.61
CA ALA A 143 21.80 3.53 1.15
C ALA A 143 20.90 2.77 2.14
N ILE A 144 21.36 1.64 2.66
CA ILE A 144 20.63 0.87 3.67
C ILE A 144 20.44 1.70 4.94
N VAL A 145 21.50 2.38 5.44
CA VAL A 145 21.40 3.23 6.62
C VAL A 145 20.39 4.36 6.42
N PHE A 146 20.43 5.03 5.27
CA PHE A 146 19.49 6.09 4.95
C PHE A 146 18.05 5.58 4.75
N ALA A 147 17.87 4.36 4.24
CA ALA A 147 16.55 3.75 4.08
C ALA A 147 15.84 3.49 5.43
N PHE A 148 16.57 3.42 6.54
CA PHE A 148 15.97 3.32 7.87
C PHE A 148 15.31 4.62 8.35
N LEU A 149 15.64 5.79 7.81
CA LEU A 149 15.07 7.06 8.25
C LEU A 149 13.52 7.11 8.12
N PRO A 150 12.91 6.84 6.96
CA PRO A 150 11.45 6.78 6.85
C PRO A 150 10.82 5.73 7.75
N VAL A 151 11.48 4.59 7.92
CA VAL A 151 11.00 3.49 8.79
C VAL A 151 10.98 3.93 10.25
N CYS A 152 12.04 4.59 10.73
CA CYS A 152 12.10 5.13 12.09
C CYS A 152 10.98 6.16 12.34
N ILE A 153 10.74 7.06 11.38
CA ILE A 153 9.66 8.05 11.48
C ILE A 153 8.29 7.35 11.58
N SER A 154 8.06 6.35 10.75
CA SER A 154 6.82 5.58 10.75
C SER A 154 6.60 4.85 12.09
N LEU A 155 7.63 4.22 12.62
CA LEU A 155 7.57 3.51 13.92
C LEU A 155 7.33 4.47 15.09
N LEU A 156 8.01 5.61 15.11
CA LEU A 156 7.86 6.62 16.18
C LEU A 156 6.47 7.28 16.15
N SER A 157 5.86 7.35 14.98
CA SER A 157 4.54 7.97 14.79
C SER A 157 3.39 6.98 14.92
N GLY A 158 3.66 5.68 14.95
CA GLY A 158 2.66 4.61 14.94
C GLY A 158 1.66 4.70 16.09
N ASN A 159 2.11 5.00 17.30
CA ASN A 159 1.23 5.14 18.47
C ASN A 159 0.25 6.31 18.31
N LYS A 160 0.70 7.46 17.81
CA LYS A 160 -0.16 8.63 17.58
C LYS A 160 -1.25 8.35 16.56
N LEU A 161 -0.91 7.60 15.51
CA LEU A 161 -1.87 7.21 14.48
C LEU A 161 -2.87 6.18 15.01
N ALA A 162 -2.40 5.21 15.80
CA ALA A 162 -3.24 4.20 16.45
C ALA A 162 -4.24 4.84 17.45
N ASP A 163 -3.82 5.83 18.22
CA ASP A 163 -4.71 6.54 19.15
C ASP A 163 -5.74 7.38 18.41
N ALA A 164 -5.35 8.03 17.31
CA ALA A 164 -6.28 8.76 16.46
C ALA A 164 -7.31 7.80 15.82
N GLU A 165 -6.90 6.61 15.39
CA GLU A 165 -7.80 5.59 14.83
C GLU A 165 -8.79 5.06 15.87
N LYS A 166 -8.34 4.81 17.11
CA LYS A 166 -9.21 4.43 18.22
C LYS A 166 -10.28 5.49 18.50
N THR A 167 -9.89 6.76 18.48
CA THR A 167 -10.82 7.88 18.68
C THR A 167 -11.88 7.93 17.56
N VAL A 168 -11.47 7.75 16.30
CA VAL A 168 -12.41 7.67 15.18
C VAL A 168 -13.36 6.49 15.32
N SER A 169 -12.83 5.31 15.72
CA SER A 169 -13.65 4.12 15.91
C SER A 169 -14.71 4.31 16.99
N ALA A 170 -14.33 4.87 18.15
CA ALA A 170 -15.26 5.15 19.25
C ALA A 170 -16.35 6.15 18.82
N GLN A 171 -15.96 7.28 18.20
CA GLN A 171 -16.91 8.30 17.75
C GLN A 171 -17.84 7.76 16.65
N ASN A 172 -17.33 6.89 15.78
CA ASN A 172 -18.16 6.26 14.75
C ASN A 172 -19.17 5.26 15.35
N GLU A 173 -18.80 4.54 16.40
CA GLU A 173 -19.69 3.64 17.14
C GLU A 173 -20.83 4.43 17.81
N ASP A 174 -20.51 5.53 18.48
CA ASP A 174 -21.48 6.42 19.12
C ASP A 174 -22.44 7.01 18.09
N PHE A 175 -21.91 7.49 16.97
CA PHE A 175 -22.71 8.01 15.85
C PHE A 175 -23.68 6.96 15.28
N VAL A 176 -23.18 5.74 15.01
CA VAL A 176 -24.02 4.65 14.49
C VAL A 176 -25.12 4.27 15.47
N ASN A 177 -24.81 4.22 16.77
CA ASN A 177 -25.79 3.94 17.82
C ASN A 177 -26.85 5.04 17.89
N SER A 178 -26.45 6.32 17.87
CA SER A 178 -27.37 7.47 17.86
C SER A 178 -28.31 7.43 16.64
N VAL A 179 -27.76 7.19 15.44
CA VAL A 179 -28.55 7.05 14.21
C VAL A 179 -29.56 5.89 14.32
N LYS A 180 -29.09 4.75 14.85
CA LYS A 180 -29.96 3.58 15.06
C LYS A 180 -31.12 3.90 16.03
N GLU A 181 -30.85 4.59 17.14
CA GLU A 181 -31.85 5.01 18.11
C GLU A 181 -32.87 5.96 17.48
N ILE A 182 -32.42 6.96 16.70
CA ILE A 182 -33.31 7.86 15.96
C ILE A 182 -34.24 7.08 15.03
N PHE A 183 -33.72 6.12 14.26
CA PHE A 183 -34.56 5.32 13.36
C PHE A 183 -35.46 4.33 14.09
N CYS A 184 -35.02 3.73 15.17
CA CYS A 184 -35.90 2.88 16.01
C CYS A 184 -37.04 3.68 16.66
N GLY A 185 -36.76 4.92 17.06
CA GLY A 185 -37.73 5.85 17.63
C GLY A 185 -38.54 6.68 16.62
N PHE A 186 -38.40 6.41 15.31
CA PHE A 186 -38.92 7.27 14.24
C PHE A 186 -40.44 7.58 14.38
N PHE A 187 -41.24 6.60 14.77
CA PHE A 187 -42.65 6.79 15.03
C PHE A 187 -42.92 7.78 16.18
N VAL A 188 -42.16 7.66 17.26
CA VAL A 188 -42.26 8.56 18.43
C VAL A 188 -41.86 9.98 18.02
N ILE A 189 -40.75 10.14 17.28
CA ILE A 189 -40.29 11.45 16.78
C ILE A 189 -41.38 12.14 15.97
N LYS A 190 -42.05 11.41 15.07
CA LYS A 190 -43.15 11.92 14.25
C LYS A 190 -44.39 12.25 15.06
N THR A 191 -44.73 11.42 16.05
CA THR A 191 -45.91 11.63 16.88
C THR A 191 -45.78 12.87 17.76
N PHE A 192 -44.57 13.10 18.31
CA PHE A 192 -44.30 14.24 19.19
C PHE A 192 -43.72 15.47 18.46
N GLN A 193 -43.51 15.39 17.14
CA GLN A 193 -43.02 16.48 16.28
C GLN A 193 -41.66 17.06 16.75
N VAL A 194 -40.76 16.19 17.23
CA VAL A 194 -39.42 16.55 17.76
C VAL A 194 -38.31 16.38 16.73
N GLU A 195 -38.59 16.53 15.44
CA GLU A 195 -37.61 16.37 14.36
C GLU A 195 -36.44 17.38 14.46
N ARG A 196 -36.69 18.58 14.94
CA ARG A 196 -35.66 19.60 15.09
C ARG A 196 -34.63 19.24 16.14
N GLU A 197 -35.07 18.73 17.25
CA GLU A 197 -34.25 18.25 18.37
C GLU A 197 -33.39 17.07 17.90
N MET A 198 -33.97 16.11 17.19
CA MET A 198 -33.26 14.97 16.63
C MET A 198 -32.27 15.40 15.56
N LEU A 199 -32.60 16.39 14.73
CA LEU A 199 -31.64 16.95 13.77
C LEU A 199 -30.47 17.64 14.46
N THR A 200 -30.71 18.31 15.58
CA THR A 200 -29.64 18.96 16.36
C THR A 200 -28.72 17.91 16.98
N LEU A 201 -29.27 16.85 17.53
CA LEU A 201 -28.49 15.71 18.05
C LEU A 201 -27.65 15.07 16.94
N PHE A 202 -28.26 14.75 15.81
CA PHE A 202 -27.56 14.18 14.65
C PHE A 202 -26.40 15.08 14.19
N ARG A 203 -26.62 16.40 14.11
CA ARG A 203 -25.57 17.36 13.72
C ARG A 203 -24.41 17.39 14.71
N SER A 204 -24.69 17.28 16.00
CA SER A 204 -23.67 17.22 17.05
C SER A 204 -22.80 15.99 16.88
N GLU A 205 -23.40 14.81 16.82
CA GLU A 205 -22.72 13.53 16.69
C GLU A 205 -21.94 13.43 15.36
N ASN A 206 -22.56 13.86 14.27
CA ASN A 206 -21.91 13.90 12.96
C ASN A 206 -20.67 14.82 12.97
N ASN A 207 -20.79 16.01 13.59
CA ASN A 207 -19.66 16.94 13.69
C ASN A 207 -18.50 16.39 14.53
N GLN A 208 -18.79 15.70 15.64
CA GLN A 208 -17.77 15.06 16.47
C GLN A 208 -17.05 13.95 15.70
N THR A 209 -17.79 13.11 15.00
CA THR A 209 -17.23 12.04 14.19
C THR A 209 -16.36 12.58 13.05
N GLU A 210 -16.84 13.59 12.33
CA GLU A 210 -16.06 14.20 11.24
C GLU A 210 -14.84 14.98 11.74
N LEU A 211 -14.93 15.60 12.93
CA LEU A 211 -13.79 16.23 13.59
C LEU A 211 -12.71 15.20 13.99
N ALA A 212 -13.11 14.05 14.54
CA ALA A 212 -12.19 12.96 14.84
C ALA A 212 -11.50 12.43 13.56
N LYS A 213 -12.27 12.22 12.47
CA LYS A 213 -11.72 11.84 11.16
C LYS A 213 -10.76 12.89 10.61
N PHE A 214 -11.07 14.17 10.76
CA PHE A 214 -10.19 15.27 10.36
C PHE A 214 -8.86 15.23 11.11
N HIS A 215 -8.88 15.07 12.43
CA HIS A 215 -7.66 14.96 13.23
C HIS A 215 -6.82 13.73 12.85
N ARG A 216 -7.46 12.58 12.64
CA ARG A 216 -6.79 11.38 12.16
C ARG A 216 -6.13 11.60 10.79
N ARG A 217 -6.86 12.19 9.82
CA ARG A 217 -6.31 12.51 8.49
C ARG A 217 -5.12 13.46 8.59
N LYS A 218 -5.24 14.53 9.38
CA LYS A 218 -4.15 15.50 9.60
C LYS A 218 -2.91 14.83 10.20
N THR A 219 -3.08 13.92 11.17
CA THR A 219 -1.98 13.16 11.76
C THR A 219 -1.35 12.24 10.72
N SER A 220 -2.15 11.52 9.94
CA SER A 220 -1.67 10.64 8.86
C SER A 220 -0.90 11.41 7.80
N GLU A 221 -1.41 12.56 7.35
CA GLU A 221 -0.73 13.40 6.36
C GLU A 221 0.60 13.96 6.89
N LEU A 222 0.68 14.34 8.16
CA LEU A 222 1.93 14.78 8.77
C LEU A 222 2.97 13.66 8.80
N VAL A 223 2.56 12.44 9.17
CA VAL A 223 3.45 11.27 9.18
C VAL A 223 3.94 10.96 7.77
N ASN A 224 3.04 10.96 6.78
CA ASN A 224 3.38 10.74 5.38
C ASN A 224 4.35 11.80 4.86
N LEU A 225 4.11 13.06 5.17
CA LEU A 225 4.99 14.18 4.79
C LEU A 225 6.40 14.03 5.39
N LEU A 226 6.51 13.67 6.66
CA LEU A 226 7.80 13.44 7.31
C LEU A 226 8.51 12.21 6.73
N ALA A 227 7.79 11.12 6.48
CA ALA A 227 8.35 9.92 5.86
C ALA A 227 8.83 10.20 4.44
N MET A 228 8.02 10.88 3.62
CA MET A 228 8.38 11.28 2.26
C MET A 228 9.57 12.26 2.25
N GLY A 229 9.55 13.27 3.12
CA GLY A 229 10.64 14.22 3.25
C GLY A 229 11.96 13.57 3.65
N SER A 230 11.91 12.60 4.58
CA SER A 230 13.10 11.83 4.96
C SER A 230 13.61 10.92 3.82
N GLY A 231 12.70 10.38 3.01
CA GLY A 231 13.06 9.62 1.80
C GLY A 231 13.79 10.48 0.77
N ILE A 232 13.28 11.68 0.49
CA ILE A 232 13.94 12.65 -0.40
C ILE A 232 15.30 13.06 0.16
N PHE A 233 15.39 13.33 1.45
CA PHE A 233 16.67 13.66 2.11
C PHE A 233 17.66 12.51 2.00
N ALA A 234 17.23 11.28 2.21
CA ALA A 234 18.04 10.08 2.04
C ALA A 234 18.54 9.94 0.60
N GLN A 235 17.68 10.14 -0.38
CA GLN A 235 18.03 10.09 -1.80
C GLN A 235 19.10 11.13 -2.17
N LEU A 236 18.90 12.38 -1.77
CA LEU A 236 19.87 13.45 -2.00
C LEU A 236 21.21 13.15 -1.29
N GLY A 237 21.18 12.63 -0.07
CA GLY A 237 22.36 12.24 0.68
C GLY A 237 23.19 11.17 -0.04
N ILE A 238 22.52 10.16 -0.61
CA ILE A 238 23.16 9.10 -1.40
C ILE A 238 23.79 9.68 -2.68
N PHE A 239 23.06 10.54 -3.42
CA PHE A 239 23.58 11.18 -4.62
C PHE A 239 24.82 12.04 -4.34
N ILE A 240 24.80 12.84 -3.26
CA ILE A 240 25.95 13.66 -2.85
C ILE A 240 27.13 12.77 -2.48
N ALA A 241 26.90 11.70 -1.71
CA ALA A 241 27.94 10.75 -1.33
C ALA A 241 28.55 10.05 -2.56
N ALA A 242 27.70 9.63 -3.51
CA ALA A 242 28.13 9.02 -4.77
C ALA A 242 28.97 10.00 -5.61
N ALA A 243 28.53 11.26 -5.73
CA ALA A 243 29.27 12.29 -6.45
C ALA A 243 30.66 12.56 -5.84
N ILE A 244 30.73 12.70 -4.50
CA ILE A 244 32.01 12.88 -3.80
C ILE A 244 32.94 11.67 -4.02
N TYR A 245 32.38 10.46 -3.98
CA TYR A 245 33.14 9.23 -4.16
C TYR A 245 33.67 9.09 -5.60
N SER A 246 32.86 9.46 -6.60
CA SER A 246 33.25 9.49 -8.01
C SER A 246 34.35 10.50 -8.29
N ILE A 247 34.27 11.73 -7.73
CA ILE A 247 35.31 12.78 -7.91
C ILE A 247 36.67 12.35 -7.34
N HIS A 248 36.69 11.54 -6.27
CA HIS A 248 37.93 11.02 -5.69
C HIS A 248 38.53 9.83 -6.48
N GLY A 249 38.03 9.51 -7.67
CA GLY A 249 38.62 8.56 -8.61
C GLY A 249 38.59 7.10 -8.15
N LYS A 250 37.66 6.71 -7.30
CA LYS A 250 37.55 5.35 -6.74
C LYS A 250 36.72 4.38 -7.58
N GLY A 251 36.74 4.53 -8.91
CA GLY A 251 36.25 3.50 -9.84
C GLY A 251 34.72 3.46 -10.01
N ILE A 252 34.01 4.52 -9.65
CA ILE A 252 32.60 4.66 -9.94
C ILE A 252 32.41 5.69 -11.05
N THR A 253 31.66 5.33 -12.07
CA THR A 253 31.25 6.21 -13.17
C THR A 253 30.17 7.20 -12.72
N PRO A 254 29.96 8.32 -13.44
CA PRO A 254 28.90 9.29 -13.11
C PRO A 254 27.48 8.72 -13.19
N GLY A 255 27.25 7.67 -13.95
CA GLY A 255 25.98 6.97 -14.10
C GLY A 255 25.78 5.90 -13.04
#